data_94b934912402f9c280957acd50d6f065
#
_entry.id   94b934912402f9c280957acd50d6f065
#
_cell.length_a   1.000
_cell.length_b   1.000
_cell.length_c   1.000
_cell.angle_alpha   90.00
_cell.angle_beta   90.00
_cell.angle_gamma   90.00
#
_symmetry.space_group_name_H-M   'P 1'
#
loop_
_entity.id
_entity.type
_entity.pdbx_description
1 polymer ?
#
loop_
_entity_poly.entity_id
_entity_poly.type
_entity_poly.pdbx_seq_one_letter_code
_entity_poly.pdbx_strand_id
1 'polypeptide(L)'
;MNQANALIGFGQVRHVRRRPAVHAFHYGAYFLMLPMRSLQKQANGNAPALRDLPINRAGWLSFYDVDHGDGRSPEQGGALAWLNEILDKEGIHDAVGEVWLQTFPRVLGYTFKPVSFWYCHRADNSLAAIVAEVHNTFGERHSYLLDAPKWGQTEMASKVFHVSPFCEVNGHYQFRFMRTILNGQERLVARVDHFDDSGPLIETSMSGTLVPADATALKRALWSFPFFTFAVVARIHWHALLLWLKRVPFFSKPVPPSNLVTRGHSPSIASSKSSGS
;
A
#
# COMPACT_ATOMS: atom_id res chain seq x y z
N MET A 1 7.13 23.08 14.36
CA MET A 1 7.02 21.80 13.62
C MET A 1 6.88 22.14 12.15
N ASN A 2 7.86 21.78 11.30
CA ASN A 2 7.73 21.97 9.85
C ASN A 2 6.59 21.09 9.35
N GLN A 3 5.65 21.70 8.64
CA GLN A 3 4.51 21.03 8.05
C GLN A 3 4.99 20.12 6.91
N ALA A 4 4.60 18.85 6.94
CA ALA A 4 4.95 17.92 5.90
C ALA A 4 4.14 18.22 4.62
N ASN A 5 4.79 18.25 3.47
CA ASN A 5 4.15 18.45 2.17
C ASN A 5 3.91 17.09 1.50
N ALA A 6 2.85 16.97 0.70
CA ALA A 6 2.62 15.79 -0.10
C ALA A 6 3.75 15.57 -1.10
N LEU A 7 4.07 14.29 -1.34
CA LEU A 7 5.06 13.87 -2.30
C LEU A 7 4.42 12.97 -3.36
N ILE A 8 5.06 12.86 -4.51
CA ILE A 8 4.75 11.90 -5.55
C ILE A 8 5.98 11.06 -5.84
N GLY A 9 5.82 9.73 -5.87
CA GLY A 9 6.89 8.80 -6.20
C GLY A 9 6.80 8.37 -7.65
N PHE A 10 7.87 8.57 -8.42
CA PHE A 10 7.99 8.05 -9.78
C PHE A 10 8.90 6.82 -9.80
N GLY A 11 8.41 5.73 -10.36
CA GLY A 11 9.17 4.49 -10.37
C GLY A 11 8.49 3.36 -11.11
N GLN A 12 8.41 2.18 -10.49
CA GLN A 12 7.88 0.99 -11.14
C GLN A 12 7.20 0.05 -10.16
N VAL A 13 6.26 -0.73 -10.70
CA VAL A 13 5.75 -1.94 -10.09
C VAL A 13 6.36 -3.14 -10.79
N ARG A 14 6.84 -4.12 -10.01
CA ARG A 14 7.31 -5.41 -10.49
C ARG A 14 6.50 -6.50 -9.84
N HIS A 15 6.08 -7.47 -10.64
CA HIS A 15 5.32 -8.63 -10.21
C HIS A 15 5.91 -9.89 -10.81
N VAL A 16 6.21 -10.89 -9.98
CA VAL A 16 6.78 -12.17 -10.42
C VAL A 16 6.01 -13.30 -9.77
N ARG A 17 5.34 -14.10 -10.56
CA ARG A 17 4.80 -15.39 -10.14
C ARG A 17 5.88 -16.46 -10.41
N ARG A 18 6.18 -17.25 -9.39
CA ARG A 18 7.17 -18.33 -9.46
C ARG A 18 6.54 -19.67 -9.82
N ARG A 19 5.31 -19.92 -9.34
CA ARG A 19 4.60 -21.20 -9.49
C ARG A 19 3.11 -21.02 -9.75
N PRO A 20 2.41 -22.02 -10.34
CA PRO A 20 2.92 -23.23 -10.98
C PRO A 20 3.61 -22.92 -12.32
N ALA A 21 3.34 -21.76 -12.92
CA ALA A 21 3.97 -21.27 -14.13
C ALA A 21 4.68 -19.95 -13.85
N VAL A 22 5.91 -19.81 -14.30
CA VAL A 22 6.66 -18.56 -14.19
C VAL A 22 6.00 -17.49 -15.06
N HIS A 23 5.69 -16.36 -14.45
CA HIS A 23 5.15 -15.21 -15.15
C HIS A 23 5.62 -13.93 -14.46
N ALA A 24 6.39 -13.13 -15.20
CA ALA A 24 6.97 -11.90 -14.68
C ALA A 24 6.61 -10.72 -15.57
N PHE A 25 6.32 -9.59 -14.95
CA PHE A 25 6.14 -8.32 -15.65
C PHE A 25 6.54 -7.15 -14.75
N HIS A 26 6.85 -6.05 -15.37
CA HIS A 26 7.07 -4.77 -14.70
C HIS A 26 6.52 -3.64 -15.57
N TYR A 27 6.17 -2.54 -14.92
CA TYR A 27 5.72 -1.34 -15.60
C TYR A 27 6.04 -0.09 -14.81
N GLY A 28 6.24 1.02 -15.52
CA GLY A 28 6.39 2.32 -14.91
C GLY A 28 5.12 2.73 -14.16
N ALA A 29 5.29 3.29 -12.98
CA ALA A 29 4.19 3.69 -12.11
C ALA A 29 4.54 4.97 -11.36
N TYR A 30 3.51 5.64 -10.86
CA TYR A 30 3.65 6.70 -9.88
C TYR A 30 2.65 6.47 -8.75
N PHE A 31 2.94 7.00 -7.58
CA PHE A 31 2.08 6.91 -6.40
C PHE A 31 2.17 8.20 -5.59
N LEU A 32 1.15 8.48 -4.82
CA LEU A 32 1.15 9.59 -3.88
C LEU A 32 1.72 9.13 -2.53
N MET A 33 2.39 10.05 -1.84
CA MET A 33 2.75 9.98 -0.43
C MET A 33 2.12 11.18 0.28
N LEU A 34 1.04 10.94 1.00
CA LEU A 34 0.21 11.96 1.61
C LEU A 34 0.45 12.04 3.12
N PRO A 35 0.82 13.21 3.67
CA PRO A 35 0.95 13.43 5.11
C PRO A 35 -0.44 13.71 5.71
N MET A 36 -1.14 12.65 6.10
CA MET A 36 -2.58 12.69 6.41
C MET A 36 -2.94 13.59 7.59
N ARG A 37 -2.11 13.62 8.65
CA ARG A 37 -2.34 14.52 9.79
C ARG A 37 -2.11 15.98 9.44
N SER A 38 -1.08 16.27 8.63
CA SER A 38 -0.83 17.61 8.11
C SER A 38 -1.94 18.06 7.18
N LEU A 39 -2.45 17.19 6.31
CA LEU A 39 -3.59 17.47 5.43
C LEU A 39 -4.87 17.77 6.21
N GLN A 40 -5.18 17.01 7.25
CA GLN A 40 -6.34 17.26 8.10
C GLN A 40 -6.26 18.63 8.79
N LYS A 41 -5.08 19.01 9.29
CA LYS A 41 -4.86 20.34 9.88
C LYS A 41 -5.06 21.47 8.87
N GLN A 42 -4.66 21.25 7.61
CA GLN A 42 -4.87 22.20 6.51
C GLN A 42 -6.35 22.36 6.16
N ALA A 43 -7.10 21.25 6.09
CA ALA A 43 -8.55 21.28 5.82
C ALA A 43 -9.32 22.07 6.91
N ASN A 44 -8.82 22.05 8.15
CA ASN A 44 -9.40 22.80 9.27
C ASN A 44 -8.98 24.29 9.31
N GLY A 45 -8.38 24.82 8.24
CA GLY A 45 -8.09 26.26 8.07
C GLY A 45 -6.79 26.76 8.72
N ASN A 46 -5.93 25.85 9.22
CA ASN A 46 -4.73 26.22 9.97
C ASN A 46 -3.45 26.28 9.11
N ALA A 47 -3.57 26.10 7.77
CA ALA A 47 -2.41 26.16 6.87
C ALA A 47 -2.82 26.26 5.37
N PRO A 48 -1.92 26.68 4.47
CA PRO A 48 -2.19 26.68 3.03
C PRO A 48 -2.45 25.27 2.53
N ALA A 49 -3.62 25.06 1.94
CA ALA A 49 -4.00 23.79 1.33
C ALA A 49 -3.00 23.38 0.24
N LEU A 50 -2.88 22.08 0.00
CA LEU A 50 -2.25 21.54 -1.21
C LEU A 50 -2.95 22.14 -2.43
N ARG A 51 -2.32 23.16 -3.06
CA ARG A 51 -2.95 23.93 -4.13
C ARG A 51 -3.19 23.09 -5.37
N ASP A 52 -2.34 22.09 -5.60
CA ASP A 52 -2.24 21.42 -6.90
C ASP A 52 -2.90 20.04 -6.92
N LEU A 53 -3.02 19.34 -5.77
CA LEU A 53 -3.70 18.06 -5.66
C LEU A 53 -5.10 18.22 -5.05
N PRO A 54 -6.18 18.00 -5.82
CA PRO A 54 -7.54 17.97 -5.30
C PRO A 54 -7.74 16.86 -4.25
N ILE A 55 -8.15 17.27 -3.03
CA ILE A 55 -8.52 16.38 -1.93
C ILE A 55 -10.04 16.38 -1.79
N ASN A 56 -10.68 15.20 -1.84
CA ASN A 56 -12.14 15.00 -1.76
C ASN A 56 -12.94 15.84 -2.77
N ARG A 57 -12.33 16.18 -3.89
CA ARG A 57 -12.95 16.91 -4.99
C ARG A 57 -12.43 16.43 -6.34
N ALA A 58 -13.22 16.64 -7.38
CA ALA A 58 -12.87 16.23 -8.73
C ALA A 58 -11.60 16.93 -9.25
N GLY A 59 -10.82 16.21 -10.02
CA GLY A 59 -9.60 16.67 -10.69
C GLY A 59 -9.04 15.62 -11.63
N TRP A 60 -8.04 16.00 -12.43
CA TRP A 60 -7.33 15.07 -13.31
C TRP A 60 -6.62 13.98 -12.52
N LEU A 61 -5.96 14.36 -11.45
CA LEU A 61 -5.47 13.50 -10.36
C LEU A 61 -6.14 13.98 -9.08
N SER A 62 -6.63 13.07 -8.25
CA SER A 62 -7.29 13.43 -7.01
C SER A 62 -7.15 12.33 -5.96
N PHE A 63 -7.30 12.72 -4.71
CA PHE A 63 -7.40 11.81 -3.56
C PHE A 63 -8.80 11.92 -2.96
N TYR A 64 -9.35 10.80 -2.54
CA TYR A 64 -10.64 10.73 -1.84
C TYR A 64 -10.53 9.82 -0.62
N ASP A 65 -10.97 10.32 0.54
CA ASP A 65 -11.02 9.54 1.78
C ASP A 65 -11.87 8.28 1.64
N VAL A 66 -13.01 8.37 0.96
CA VAL A 66 -13.94 7.24 0.74
C VAL A 66 -13.33 6.05 -0.02
N ASP A 67 -12.20 6.27 -0.67
CA ASP A 67 -11.48 5.18 -1.33
C ASP A 67 -10.70 4.31 -0.34
N HIS A 68 -10.53 4.75 0.90
CA HIS A 68 -9.69 4.13 1.91
C HIS A 68 -10.48 3.68 3.13
N GLY A 69 -9.85 2.78 3.90
CA GLY A 69 -10.42 2.29 5.14
C GLY A 69 -11.77 1.61 4.96
N ASP A 70 -12.74 2.01 5.74
CA ASP A 70 -14.14 1.54 5.66
C ASP A 70 -14.99 2.31 4.65
N GLY A 71 -14.41 3.31 3.97
CA GLY A 71 -15.08 4.11 2.96
C GLY A 71 -15.90 5.28 3.52
N ARG A 72 -15.68 5.66 4.78
CA ARG A 72 -16.37 6.79 5.40
C ARG A 72 -16.02 8.12 4.74
N SER A 73 -17.00 9.03 4.75
CA SER A 73 -16.85 10.35 4.17
C SER A 73 -15.96 11.28 5.04
N PRO A 74 -15.45 12.38 4.47
CA PRO A 74 -14.70 13.39 5.25
C PRO A 74 -15.48 13.92 6.44
N GLU A 75 -16.82 14.08 6.33
CA GLU A 75 -17.70 14.54 7.40
C GLU A 75 -17.77 13.55 8.58
N GLN A 76 -17.49 12.28 8.32
CA GLN A 76 -17.37 11.20 9.31
C GLN A 76 -15.94 11.03 9.82
N GLY A 77 -15.07 12.00 9.55
CA GLY A 77 -13.65 11.99 9.93
C GLY A 77 -12.70 11.39 8.89
N GLY A 78 -13.23 10.87 7.79
CA GLY A 78 -12.44 10.36 6.66
C GLY A 78 -11.56 9.14 6.99
N ALA A 79 -10.65 8.84 6.08
CA ALA A 79 -9.79 7.68 6.17
C ALA A 79 -8.80 7.72 7.36
N LEU A 80 -8.40 8.91 7.80
CA LEU A 80 -7.51 9.05 8.95
C LEU A 80 -8.20 8.71 10.28
N ALA A 81 -9.48 9.05 10.45
CA ALA A 81 -10.24 8.68 11.64
C ALA A 81 -10.41 7.15 11.73
N TRP A 82 -10.74 6.50 10.61
CA TRP A 82 -10.77 5.05 10.53
C TRP A 82 -9.43 4.41 10.95
N LEU A 83 -8.30 4.93 10.46
CA LEU A 83 -7.00 4.43 10.82
C LEU A 83 -6.72 4.58 12.32
N ASN A 84 -7.02 5.75 12.90
CA ASN A 84 -6.83 6.00 14.33
C ASN A 84 -7.66 5.03 15.19
N GLU A 85 -8.91 4.73 14.81
CA GLU A 85 -9.76 3.73 15.47
C GLU A 85 -9.17 2.33 15.44
N ILE A 86 -8.56 1.93 14.29
CA ILE A 86 -7.87 0.64 14.19
C ILE A 86 -6.65 0.62 15.12
N LEU A 87 -5.81 1.65 15.07
CA LEU A 87 -4.61 1.71 15.91
C LEU A 87 -4.98 1.64 17.40
N ASP A 88 -6.01 2.38 17.81
CA ASP A 88 -6.51 2.38 19.19
C ASP A 88 -7.03 1.00 19.59
N LYS A 89 -7.87 0.38 18.76
CA LYS A 89 -8.41 -0.97 18.98
C LYS A 89 -7.30 -2.03 19.09
N GLU A 90 -6.22 -1.87 18.35
CA GLU A 90 -5.07 -2.78 18.34
C GLU A 90 -4.02 -2.41 19.43
N GLY A 91 -4.29 -1.41 20.26
CA GLY A 91 -3.43 -1.01 21.38
C GLY A 91 -2.18 -0.23 20.98
N ILE A 92 -2.17 0.41 19.81
CA ILE A 92 -1.05 1.23 19.33
C ILE A 92 -1.37 2.71 19.59
N HIS A 93 -0.99 3.19 20.77
CA HIS A 93 -1.29 4.54 21.22
C HIS A 93 -0.13 5.54 21.04
N ASP A 94 1.04 5.07 20.63
CA ASP A 94 2.26 5.86 20.46
C ASP A 94 2.48 6.35 19.02
N ALA A 95 1.57 6.05 18.10
CA ALA A 95 1.55 6.54 16.71
C ALA A 95 1.09 8.00 16.62
N VAL A 96 1.72 8.90 17.40
CA VAL A 96 1.31 10.30 17.54
C VAL A 96 1.98 11.26 16.55
N GLY A 97 2.99 10.80 15.82
CA GLY A 97 3.69 11.54 14.76
C GLY A 97 2.87 11.64 13.48
N GLU A 98 3.54 11.96 12.37
CA GLU A 98 2.86 12.02 11.06
C GLU A 98 2.43 10.62 10.59
N VAL A 99 1.33 10.58 9.86
CA VAL A 99 0.87 9.38 9.14
C VAL A 99 1.04 9.63 7.65
N TRP A 100 1.92 8.85 7.03
CA TRP A 100 2.12 8.91 5.59
C TRP A 100 1.33 7.81 4.89
N LEU A 101 0.48 8.19 3.93
CA LEU A 101 -0.26 7.28 3.09
C LEU A 101 0.38 7.16 1.72
N GLN A 102 0.90 5.97 1.39
CA GLN A 102 1.32 5.60 0.04
C GLN A 102 0.15 4.98 -0.70
N THR A 103 -0.32 5.63 -1.76
CA THR A 103 -1.50 5.16 -2.51
C THR A 103 -1.48 5.60 -3.96
N PHE A 104 -2.32 4.99 -4.79
CA PHE A 104 -2.58 5.46 -6.15
C PHE A 104 -3.71 6.50 -6.14
N PRO A 105 -3.56 7.63 -6.87
CA PRO A 105 -4.64 8.61 -7.01
C PRO A 105 -5.79 8.09 -7.88
N ARG A 106 -6.93 8.76 -7.79
CA ARG A 106 -7.90 8.71 -8.90
C ARG A 106 -7.33 9.44 -10.10
N VAL A 107 -7.50 8.86 -11.27
CA VAL A 107 -7.19 9.48 -12.58
C VAL A 107 -8.51 9.65 -13.31
N LEU A 108 -8.88 10.89 -13.64
CA LEU A 108 -10.17 11.20 -14.29
C LEU A 108 -11.38 10.63 -13.52
N GLY A 109 -11.35 10.64 -12.19
CA GLY A 109 -12.41 10.13 -11.33
C GLY A 109 -12.39 8.61 -11.10
N TYR A 110 -11.58 7.84 -11.82
CA TYR A 110 -11.47 6.40 -11.66
C TYR A 110 -10.23 6.01 -10.85
N THR A 111 -10.37 5.07 -9.91
CA THR A 111 -9.24 4.53 -9.13
C THR A 111 -9.20 3.02 -9.21
N PHE A 112 -7.97 2.50 -9.30
CA PHE A 112 -7.67 1.10 -9.03
C PHE A 112 -6.40 1.05 -8.18
N LYS A 113 -6.56 0.64 -6.93
CA LYS A 113 -5.47 0.58 -5.95
C LYS A 113 -5.47 -0.77 -5.23
N PRO A 114 -4.72 -1.75 -5.73
CA PRO A 114 -4.71 -3.10 -5.16
C PRO A 114 -4.16 -3.11 -3.73
N VAL A 115 -3.29 -2.17 -3.39
CA VAL A 115 -2.72 -2.01 -2.05
C VAL A 115 -2.37 -0.55 -1.79
N SER A 116 -2.59 -0.11 -0.55
CA SER A 116 -2.11 1.16 0.00
C SER A 116 -1.38 0.88 1.32
N PHE A 117 -0.37 1.69 1.63
CA PHE A 117 0.41 1.52 2.86
C PHE A 117 0.34 2.78 3.70
N TRP A 118 -0.03 2.60 4.97
CA TRP A 118 -0.11 3.64 5.98
C TRP A 118 1.10 3.52 6.91
N TYR A 119 2.03 4.45 6.83
CA TYR A 119 3.21 4.51 7.68
C TYR A 119 2.93 5.41 8.87
N CYS A 120 2.65 4.80 10.02
CA CYS A 120 2.29 5.49 11.25
C CYS A 120 3.54 5.75 12.09
N HIS A 121 3.89 7.02 12.32
CA HIS A 121 5.11 7.37 13.02
C HIS A 121 4.85 7.77 14.48
N ARG A 122 5.86 7.53 15.31
CA ARG A 122 5.98 8.10 16.66
C ARG A 122 6.41 9.56 16.60
N ALA A 123 6.43 10.22 17.74
CA ALA A 123 6.89 11.61 17.86
C ALA A 123 8.38 11.79 17.44
N ASP A 124 9.19 10.77 17.58
CA ASP A 124 10.60 10.72 17.19
C ASP A 124 10.85 10.32 15.74
N ASN A 125 9.79 10.22 14.93
CA ASN A 125 9.77 9.75 13.54
C ASN A 125 10.14 8.26 13.33
N SER A 126 10.27 7.46 14.37
CA SER A 126 10.30 6.00 14.22
C SER A 126 8.93 5.46 13.83
N LEU A 127 8.88 4.27 13.23
CA LEU A 127 7.62 3.61 12.87
C LEU A 127 6.97 3.00 14.12
N ALA A 128 5.74 3.41 14.42
CA ALA A 128 4.88 2.74 15.41
C ALA A 128 4.17 1.55 14.77
N ALA A 129 3.64 1.74 13.56
CA ALA A 129 2.97 0.69 12.80
C ALA A 129 3.04 0.95 11.30
N ILE A 130 2.86 -0.12 10.51
CA ILE A 130 2.49 -0.01 9.10
C ILE A 130 1.19 -0.79 8.89
N VAL A 131 0.19 -0.16 8.26
CA VAL A 131 -1.04 -0.85 7.84
C VAL A 131 -1.01 -1.00 6.32
N ALA A 132 -1.04 -2.27 5.86
CA ALA A 132 -1.16 -2.60 4.45
C ALA A 132 -2.65 -2.85 4.14
N GLU A 133 -3.30 -1.87 3.52
CA GLU A 133 -4.70 -1.91 3.10
C GLU A 133 -4.79 -2.54 1.71
N VAL A 134 -5.33 -3.75 1.63
CA VAL A 134 -5.43 -4.54 0.40
C VAL A 134 -6.85 -4.51 -0.13
N HIS A 135 -6.99 -4.27 -1.43
CA HIS A 135 -8.26 -4.28 -2.16
C HIS A 135 -8.27 -5.41 -3.19
N ASN A 136 -9.38 -6.09 -3.31
CA ASN A 136 -9.59 -7.02 -4.42
C ASN A 136 -10.43 -6.39 -5.55
N THR A 137 -10.58 -7.12 -6.65
CA THR A 137 -11.42 -6.69 -7.78
C THR A 137 -12.92 -6.83 -7.54
N PHE A 138 -13.32 -7.37 -6.39
CA PHE A 138 -14.72 -7.56 -5.99
C PHE A 138 -15.26 -6.44 -5.10
N GLY A 139 -14.45 -5.38 -4.85
CA GLY A 139 -14.82 -4.26 -4.00
C GLY A 139 -14.64 -4.50 -2.51
N GLU A 140 -14.01 -5.61 -2.11
CA GLU A 140 -13.72 -5.92 -0.72
C GLU A 140 -12.34 -5.41 -0.31
N ARG A 141 -12.17 -5.19 1.00
CA ARG A 141 -10.95 -4.65 1.62
C ARG A 141 -10.54 -5.47 2.82
N HIS A 142 -9.25 -5.57 3.06
CA HIS A 142 -8.67 -6.18 4.25
C HIS A 142 -7.35 -5.49 4.61
N SER A 143 -7.07 -5.32 5.89
CA SER A 143 -5.89 -4.63 6.38
C SER A 143 -4.97 -5.57 7.15
N TYR A 144 -3.67 -5.50 6.84
CA TYR A 144 -2.63 -6.18 7.61
C TYR A 144 -1.89 -5.13 8.44
N LEU A 145 -1.95 -5.28 9.76
CA LEU A 145 -1.29 -4.39 10.71
C LEU A 145 0.06 -4.99 11.12
N LEU A 146 1.13 -4.28 10.85
CA LEU A 146 2.49 -4.62 11.24
C LEU A 146 2.91 -3.72 12.40
N ASP A 147 3.16 -4.33 13.56
CA ASP A 147 3.46 -3.62 14.80
C ASP A 147 4.97 -3.36 14.92
N ALA A 148 5.32 -2.11 15.22
CA ALA A 148 6.68 -1.64 15.42
C ALA A 148 7.69 -2.10 14.35
N PRO A 149 7.32 -2.05 13.03
CA PRO A 149 8.19 -2.53 11.97
C PRO A 149 9.43 -1.65 11.83
N LYS A 150 10.52 -2.21 11.33
CA LYS A 150 11.74 -1.45 11.04
C LYS A 150 12.05 -1.44 9.56
N TRP A 151 12.59 -0.33 9.08
CA TRP A 151 13.05 -0.22 7.70
C TRP A 151 14.08 -1.32 7.37
N GLY A 152 13.87 -2.01 6.24
CA GLY A 152 14.72 -3.10 5.77
C GLY A 152 14.45 -4.46 6.41
N GLN A 153 13.72 -4.54 7.52
CA GLN A 153 13.33 -5.81 8.13
C GLN A 153 12.11 -6.43 7.45
N THR A 154 11.95 -7.73 7.60
CA THR A 154 10.81 -8.48 7.07
C THR A 154 9.81 -8.68 8.19
N GLU A 155 8.54 -8.34 7.91
CA GLU A 155 7.39 -8.62 8.75
C GLU A 155 6.53 -9.67 8.06
N MET A 156 5.81 -10.49 8.82
CA MET A 156 5.00 -11.59 8.30
C MET A 156 3.55 -11.44 8.76
N ALA A 157 2.60 -11.82 7.89
CA ALA A 157 1.20 -11.97 8.27
C ALA A 157 0.57 -13.15 7.53
N SER A 158 -0.30 -13.90 8.21
CA SER A 158 -1.06 -14.98 7.58
C SER A 158 -1.96 -14.43 6.49
N LYS A 159 -1.94 -15.04 5.31
CA LYS A 159 -2.80 -14.62 4.20
C LYS A 159 -4.22 -15.12 4.43
N VAL A 160 -5.13 -14.23 4.80
CA VAL A 160 -6.53 -14.53 5.08
C VAL A 160 -7.50 -13.98 4.04
N PHE A 161 -7.02 -13.11 3.15
CA PHE A 161 -7.86 -12.37 2.20
C PHE A 161 -7.67 -12.85 0.77
N HIS A 162 -8.80 -13.04 0.06
CA HIS A 162 -8.81 -13.46 -1.36
C HIS A 162 -8.63 -12.24 -2.28
N VAL A 163 -7.50 -12.19 -2.99
CA VAL A 163 -7.14 -11.05 -3.85
C VAL A 163 -7.29 -11.37 -5.34
N SER A 164 -7.13 -12.62 -5.71
CA SER A 164 -7.11 -13.04 -7.12
C SER A 164 -7.62 -14.47 -7.26
N PRO A 165 -8.42 -14.76 -8.28
CA PRO A 165 -8.90 -16.13 -8.54
C PRO A 165 -7.80 -17.14 -8.91
N PHE A 166 -6.60 -16.66 -9.22
CA PHE A 166 -5.43 -17.51 -9.51
C PHE A 166 -4.52 -17.72 -8.29
N CYS A 167 -5.02 -17.40 -7.09
CA CYS A 167 -4.24 -17.49 -5.87
C CYS A 167 -5.14 -17.88 -4.69
N GLU A 168 -4.88 -19.05 -4.14
CA GLU A 168 -5.60 -19.59 -2.99
C GLU A 168 -5.36 -18.73 -1.74
N VAL A 169 -6.32 -18.80 -0.79
CA VAL A 169 -6.17 -18.17 0.54
C VAL A 169 -5.46 -19.16 1.45
N ASN A 170 -4.15 -19.23 1.31
CA ASN A 170 -3.25 -20.05 2.13
C ASN A 170 -1.89 -19.37 2.29
N GLY A 171 -1.07 -19.88 3.22
CA GLY A 171 0.28 -19.39 3.45
C GLY A 171 0.32 -18.02 4.14
N HIS A 172 1.36 -17.26 3.83
CA HIS A 172 1.61 -15.98 4.49
C HIS A 172 2.20 -14.95 3.51
N TYR A 173 2.04 -13.69 3.88
CA TYR A 173 2.75 -12.57 3.26
C TYR A 173 4.01 -12.24 4.04
N GLN A 174 5.06 -11.86 3.30
CA GLN A 174 6.24 -11.19 3.83
C GLN A 174 6.26 -9.76 3.30
N PHE A 175 6.28 -8.81 4.22
CA PHE A 175 6.37 -7.39 3.93
C PHE A 175 7.77 -6.89 4.23
N ARG A 176 8.34 -6.09 3.32
CA ARG A 176 9.60 -5.41 3.54
C ARG A 176 9.53 -4.01 2.97
N PHE A 177 9.82 -3.03 3.81
CA PHE A 177 9.82 -1.62 3.44
C PHE A 177 11.22 -1.06 3.54
N MET A 178 11.64 -0.32 2.52
CA MET A 178 12.96 0.30 2.49
C MET A 178 12.81 1.76 2.11
N ARG A 179 13.49 2.62 2.86
CA ARG A 179 13.56 4.05 2.61
C ARG A 179 15.05 4.42 2.57
N THR A 180 15.51 4.95 1.45
CA THR A 180 16.91 5.29 1.24
C THR A 180 17.01 6.70 0.70
N ILE A 181 18.07 7.43 1.12
CA ILE A 181 18.41 8.74 0.58
C ILE A 181 19.75 8.60 -0.11
N LEU A 182 19.79 8.84 -1.42
CA LEU A 182 21.00 8.80 -2.22
C LEU A 182 21.11 10.10 -3.02
N ASN A 183 22.21 10.81 -2.87
CA ASN A 183 22.46 12.13 -3.53
C ASN A 183 21.32 13.13 -3.32
N GLY A 184 20.76 13.19 -2.11
CA GLY A 184 19.63 14.07 -1.79
C GLY A 184 18.27 13.64 -2.35
N GLN A 185 18.21 12.52 -3.08
CA GLN A 185 16.98 11.95 -3.58
C GLN A 185 16.50 10.82 -2.66
N GLU A 186 15.28 10.95 -2.18
CA GLU A 186 14.63 9.93 -1.37
C GLU A 186 13.95 8.90 -2.26
N ARG A 187 14.21 7.61 -1.97
CA ARG A 187 13.58 6.48 -2.64
C ARG A 187 12.87 5.59 -1.63
N LEU A 188 11.65 5.23 -1.96
CA LEU A 188 10.83 4.29 -1.20
C LEU A 188 10.64 3.00 -1.99
N VAL A 189 10.70 1.86 -1.27
CA VAL A 189 10.38 0.53 -1.81
C VAL A 189 9.46 -0.16 -0.83
N ALA A 190 8.31 -0.61 -1.31
CA ALA A 190 7.41 -1.51 -0.61
C ALA A 190 7.41 -2.85 -1.35
N ARG A 191 7.73 -3.93 -0.64
CA ARG A 191 7.75 -5.30 -1.17
C ARG A 191 6.76 -6.15 -0.40
N VAL A 192 5.95 -6.91 -1.12
CA VAL A 192 4.98 -7.87 -0.59
C VAL A 192 5.16 -9.17 -1.34
N ASP A 193 5.64 -10.19 -0.66
CA ASP A 193 5.85 -11.51 -1.21
C ASP A 193 4.86 -12.49 -0.57
N HIS A 194 4.23 -13.32 -1.37
CA HIS A 194 3.35 -14.40 -0.93
C HIS A 194 4.11 -15.72 -0.96
N PHE A 195 4.06 -16.42 0.16
CA PHE A 195 4.61 -17.75 0.36
C PHE A 195 3.47 -18.73 0.67
N ASP A 196 3.54 -19.91 0.10
CA ASP A 196 2.78 -21.09 0.53
C ASP A 196 3.72 -22.14 1.15
N ASP A 197 3.20 -23.33 1.47
CA ASP A 197 3.99 -24.43 2.08
C ASP A 197 5.17 -24.89 1.20
N SER A 198 5.12 -24.63 -0.10
CA SER A 198 6.18 -24.98 -1.06
C SER A 198 7.19 -23.85 -1.28
N GLY A 199 7.08 -22.70 -0.57
CA GLY A 199 7.98 -21.55 -0.66
C GLY A 199 7.40 -20.35 -1.41
N PRO A 200 8.24 -19.52 -2.06
CA PRO A 200 7.78 -18.29 -2.70
C PRO A 200 6.86 -18.59 -3.88
N LEU A 201 5.67 -18.00 -3.86
CA LEU A 201 4.64 -18.12 -4.90
C LEU A 201 4.58 -16.88 -5.78
N ILE A 202 4.47 -15.71 -5.15
CA ILE A 202 4.37 -14.41 -5.85
C ILE A 202 5.26 -13.41 -5.13
N GLU A 203 6.08 -12.69 -5.89
CA GLU A 203 6.88 -11.56 -5.40
C GLU A 203 6.39 -10.28 -6.06
N THR A 204 6.08 -9.28 -5.26
CA THR A 204 5.61 -7.99 -5.75
C THR A 204 6.37 -6.87 -5.08
N SER A 205 6.79 -5.88 -5.86
CA SER A 205 7.39 -4.67 -5.32
C SER A 205 6.91 -3.42 -6.05
N MET A 206 6.72 -2.35 -5.29
CA MET A 206 6.50 -1.00 -5.77
C MET A 206 7.64 -0.13 -5.28
N SER A 207 8.31 0.57 -6.18
CA SER A 207 9.42 1.46 -5.84
C SER A 207 9.29 2.79 -6.57
N GLY A 208 9.79 3.86 -5.98
CA GLY A 208 9.81 5.17 -6.62
C GLY A 208 10.70 6.16 -5.91
N THR A 209 11.21 7.13 -6.68
CA THR A 209 11.91 8.31 -6.18
C THR A 209 10.89 9.38 -5.85
N LEU A 210 10.96 9.92 -4.64
CA LEU A 210 10.00 10.89 -4.12
C LEU A 210 10.42 12.31 -4.53
N VAL A 211 9.44 13.09 -4.99
CA VAL A 211 9.57 14.51 -5.27
C VAL A 211 8.35 15.25 -4.71
N PRO A 212 8.40 16.56 -4.46
CA PRO A 212 7.22 17.32 -4.07
C PRO A 212 6.07 17.14 -5.06
N ALA A 213 4.84 16.98 -4.56
CA ALA A 213 3.62 16.83 -5.38
C ALA A 213 3.12 18.22 -5.82
N ASP A 214 3.96 18.97 -6.54
CA ASP A 214 3.61 20.25 -7.14
C ASP A 214 2.93 20.09 -8.51
N ALA A 215 2.45 21.19 -9.06
CA ALA A 215 1.77 21.22 -10.37
C ALA A 215 2.61 20.59 -11.49
N THR A 216 3.93 20.76 -11.46
CA THR A 216 4.84 20.20 -12.46
C THR A 216 4.93 18.70 -12.37
N ALA A 217 5.11 18.17 -11.15
CA ALA A 217 5.17 16.72 -10.90
C ALA A 217 3.83 16.04 -11.21
N LEU A 218 2.70 16.66 -10.84
CA LEU A 218 1.36 16.14 -11.15
C LEU A 218 1.08 16.13 -12.66
N LYS A 219 1.46 17.19 -13.39
CA LYS A 219 1.40 17.22 -14.85
C LYS A 219 2.29 16.15 -15.47
N ARG A 220 3.53 16.01 -14.98
CA ARG A 220 4.43 14.93 -15.43
C ARG A 220 3.80 13.55 -15.25
N ALA A 221 3.15 13.27 -14.12
CA ALA A 221 2.47 12.01 -13.87
C ALA A 221 1.37 11.75 -14.90
N LEU A 222 0.53 12.73 -15.18
CA LEU A 222 -0.55 12.63 -16.18
C LEU A 222 0.01 12.39 -17.59
N TRP A 223 1.02 13.15 -18.02
CA TRP A 223 1.57 13.04 -19.37
C TRP A 223 2.45 11.81 -19.57
N SER A 224 3.20 11.39 -18.55
CA SER A 224 4.03 10.18 -18.63
C SER A 224 3.19 8.89 -18.57
N PHE A 225 2.00 8.96 -17.96
CA PHE A 225 1.12 7.82 -17.75
C PHE A 225 -0.36 8.18 -17.98
N PRO A 226 -0.74 8.68 -19.17
CA PRO A 226 -2.05 9.32 -19.40
C PRO A 226 -3.26 8.40 -19.15
N PHE A 227 -3.06 7.11 -19.29
CA PHE A 227 -4.09 6.08 -19.06
C PHE A 227 -3.68 5.12 -17.95
N PHE A 228 -2.89 5.56 -16.97
CA PHE A 228 -2.29 4.68 -15.97
C PHE A 228 -3.30 3.71 -15.35
N THR A 229 -4.38 4.21 -14.78
CA THR A 229 -5.39 3.38 -14.12
C THR A 229 -6.07 2.41 -15.10
N PHE A 230 -6.46 2.88 -16.30
CA PHE A 230 -7.03 2.04 -17.34
C PHE A 230 -6.04 1.00 -17.85
N ALA A 231 -4.78 1.40 -18.05
CA ALA A 231 -3.72 0.49 -18.48
C ALA A 231 -3.42 -0.59 -17.42
N VAL A 232 -3.48 -0.26 -16.14
CA VAL A 232 -3.35 -1.25 -15.05
C VAL A 232 -4.49 -2.25 -15.11
N VAL A 233 -5.74 -1.79 -15.22
CA VAL A 233 -6.92 -2.68 -15.32
C VAL A 233 -6.84 -3.56 -16.57
N ALA A 234 -6.52 -3.00 -17.73
CA ALA A 234 -6.35 -3.76 -18.97
C ALA A 234 -5.24 -4.82 -18.84
N ARG A 235 -4.10 -4.46 -18.21
CA ARG A 235 -3.01 -5.40 -17.93
C ARG A 235 -3.42 -6.52 -16.99
N ILE A 236 -4.18 -6.22 -15.95
CA ILE A 236 -4.69 -7.26 -15.02
C ILE A 236 -5.53 -8.28 -15.79
N HIS A 237 -6.47 -7.84 -16.62
CA HIS A 237 -7.28 -8.75 -17.44
C HIS A 237 -6.44 -9.52 -18.46
N TRP A 238 -5.47 -8.86 -19.09
CA TRP A 238 -4.53 -9.50 -20.02
C TRP A 238 -3.70 -10.58 -19.32
N HIS A 239 -3.11 -10.27 -18.15
CA HIS A 239 -2.35 -11.25 -17.39
C HIS A 239 -3.23 -12.37 -16.83
N ALA A 240 -4.48 -12.07 -16.44
CA ALA A 240 -5.46 -13.08 -16.07
C ALA A 240 -5.73 -14.05 -17.23
N LEU A 241 -5.93 -13.54 -18.44
CA LEU A 241 -6.09 -14.35 -19.65
C LEU A 241 -4.85 -15.20 -19.92
N LEU A 242 -3.64 -14.65 -19.80
CA LEU A 242 -2.40 -15.40 -19.99
C LEU A 242 -2.23 -16.52 -18.94
N LEU A 243 -2.62 -16.28 -17.67
CA LEU A 243 -2.59 -17.30 -16.62
C LEU A 243 -3.62 -18.41 -16.90
N TRP A 244 -4.80 -18.04 -17.36
CA TRP A 244 -5.84 -19.00 -17.78
C TRP A 244 -5.36 -19.86 -18.95
N LEU A 245 -4.75 -19.27 -19.99
CA LEU A 245 -4.15 -20.00 -21.10
C LEU A 245 -3.01 -20.93 -20.67
N LYS A 246 -2.27 -20.57 -19.63
CA LYS A 246 -1.24 -21.40 -19.00
C LYS A 246 -1.83 -22.47 -18.07
N ARG A 247 -3.15 -22.62 -18.01
CA ARG A 247 -3.87 -23.58 -17.17
C ARG A 247 -3.53 -23.46 -15.67
N VAL A 248 -3.25 -22.25 -15.20
CA VAL A 248 -3.09 -21.99 -13.76
C VAL A 248 -4.44 -22.24 -13.08
N PRO A 249 -4.48 -22.99 -11.94
CA PRO A 249 -5.72 -23.29 -11.24
C PRO A 249 -6.53 -22.05 -10.91
N PHE A 250 -7.85 -22.16 -11.05
CA PHE A 250 -8.80 -21.10 -10.73
C PHE A 250 -9.52 -21.48 -9.43
N PHE A 251 -9.48 -20.60 -8.45
CA PHE A 251 -10.08 -20.79 -7.14
C PHE A 251 -11.33 -19.93 -7.00
N SER A 252 -12.42 -20.53 -6.54
CA SER A 252 -13.63 -19.78 -6.20
C SER A 252 -13.38 -18.87 -5.00
N LYS A 253 -14.06 -17.73 -4.98
CA LYS A 253 -13.94 -16.76 -3.89
C LYS A 253 -14.55 -17.35 -2.61
N PRO A 254 -13.78 -17.48 -1.50
CA PRO A 254 -14.32 -17.88 -0.21
C PRO A 254 -15.10 -16.73 0.45
N VAL A 255 -15.79 -17.05 1.55
CA VAL A 255 -16.40 -16.01 2.40
C VAL A 255 -15.29 -15.08 2.94
N PRO A 256 -15.47 -13.75 2.87
CA PRO A 256 -14.50 -12.81 3.41
C PRO A 256 -14.25 -13.04 4.89
N PRO A 257 -13.04 -12.74 5.40
CA PRO A 257 -12.76 -12.84 6.83
C PRO A 257 -13.67 -11.88 7.62
N SER A 258 -14.19 -12.35 8.76
CA SER A 258 -15.04 -11.55 9.65
C SER A 258 -14.32 -10.36 10.26
N ASN A 259 -13.02 -10.50 10.50
CA ASN A 259 -12.18 -9.40 10.97
C ASN A 259 -11.62 -8.62 9.78
N LEU A 260 -11.76 -7.30 9.82
CA LEU A 260 -11.22 -6.40 8.79
C LEU A 260 -9.69 -6.20 8.92
N VAL A 261 -9.11 -6.60 10.04
CA VAL A 261 -7.68 -6.43 10.34
C VAL A 261 -7.07 -7.76 10.76
N THR A 262 -5.90 -8.07 10.22
CA THR A 262 -5.04 -9.19 10.66
C THR A 262 -3.71 -8.62 11.15
N ARG A 263 -3.32 -8.96 12.38
CA ARG A 263 -2.03 -8.55 12.94
C ARG A 263 -0.90 -9.42 12.38
N GLY A 264 0.15 -8.78 11.90
CA GLY A 264 1.40 -9.42 11.52
C GLY A 264 2.38 -9.51 12.70
N HIS A 265 3.46 -10.23 12.49
CA HIS A 265 4.53 -10.39 13.46
C HIS A 265 5.89 -10.41 12.76
N SER A 266 6.92 -10.00 13.46
CA SER A 266 8.29 -10.20 12.99
C SER A 266 8.62 -11.70 13.06
N PRO A 267 9.34 -12.26 12.07
CA PRO A 267 9.78 -13.64 12.15
C PRO A 267 10.66 -13.80 13.40
N SER A 268 10.29 -14.73 14.29
CA SER A 268 11.11 -15.07 15.45
C SER A 268 12.49 -15.52 14.95
N ILE A 269 13.55 -14.86 15.41
CA ILE A 269 14.90 -15.37 15.22
C ILE A 269 14.94 -16.71 15.99
N ALA A 270 14.84 -17.81 15.25
CA ALA A 270 15.05 -19.13 15.84
C ALA A 270 16.44 -19.10 16.48
N SER A 271 16.49 -19.06 17.80
CA SER A 271 17.74 -19.21 18.52
C SER A 271 18.28 -20.60 18.17
N SER A 272 19.29 -20.66 17.33
CA SER A 272 20.13 -21.83 17.16
C SER A 272 20.81 -22.08 18.51
N LYS A 273 20.14 -22.81 19.41
CA LYS A 273 20.82 -23.47 20.49
C LYS A 273 21.72 -24.51 19.85
N SER A 274 22.99 -24.17 19.68
CA SER A 274 24.04 -25.13 19.50
C SER A 274 24.01 -26.06 20.71
N SER A 275 23.53 -27.28 20.54
CA SER A 275 23.80 -28.39 21.43
C SER A 275 25.30 -28.74 21.26
N GLY A 276 26.16 -28.08 22.03
CA GLY A 276 27.48 -28.60 22.30
C GLY A 276 27.34 -29.70 23.34
N SER A 277 27.74 -30.87 22.99
CA SER A 277 28.19 -31.95 23.86
C SER A 277 29.30 -32.66 23.14
#